data_571a578b973d548283deb05f42e53edd
#
_entry.id   571a578b973d548283deb05f42e53edd
#
_cell.length_a   1.000
_cell.length_b   1.000
_cell.length_c   1.000
_cell.angle_alpha   90.00
_cell.angle_beta   90.00
_cell.angle_gamma   90.00
#
_symmetry.space_group_name_H-M   'P 1'
#
loop_
_entity.id
_entity.type
_entity.pdbx_description
1 polymer ?
#
loop_
_entity_poly.entity_id
_entity_poly.type
_entity_poly.pdbx_seq_one_letter_code
_entity_poly.pdbx_strand_id
1 'polypeptide(L)'
;MALQTREQHIKREKATSNICTAQVLLAVMAGMYATYHGKRGIQFIADSVHKSTTTLATALNGLGFKQANSHYFDTITIKVDAITLKKTAEDQNINFNNIDNETVSISLNETVGLKEINSILFTFTSAFNLPEKLITNFTEIDSIPDLAKRNTSFLDNEIFNSFQSETEMMRYIKRLERKDLALNHSMISLGSCTMKLNAASEMLPLSHANWGNIHPFVPLNQAEGYQEVLTKLEEQLNEITGFAGTSLQPNS
;
A
#
# COMPACT_ATOMS: atom_id res chain seq x y z
N MET A 1 -2.79 14.80 24.18
CA MET A 1 -2.92 13.35 24.46
C MET A 1 -2.72 13.16 25.96
N ALA A 2 -3.62 12.46 26.63
CA ALA A 2 -3.50 12.21 28.07
C ALA A 2 -2.58 10.99 28.32
N LEU A 3 -1.70 11.10 29.31
CA LEU A 3 -0.83 10.00 29.73
C LEU A 3 -1.57 9.10 30.70
N GLN A 4 -1.54 7.81 30.44
CA GLN A 4 -2.14 6.79 31.31
C GLN A 4 -1.07 6.11 32.15
N THR A 5 -1.38 5.83 33.41
CA THR A 5 -0.41 5.20 34.35
C THR A 5 -0.04 3.77 33.97
N ARG A 6 -0.85 3.11 33.16
CA ARG A 6 -0.63 1.75 32.64
C ARG A 6 0.11 1.71 31.33
N GLU A 7 0.21 2.85 30.66
CA GLU A 7 0.76 2.90 29.31
C GLU A 7 2.30 2.83 29.31
N GLN A 8 2.84 2.27 28.25
CA GLN A 8 4.28 2.09 28.09
C GLN A 8 5.08 3.40 28.13
N HIS A 9 4.50 4.48 27.67
CA HIS A 9 5.19 5.78 27.67
C HIS A 9 5.42 6.35 29.06
N ILE A 10 4.75 5.80 30.12
CA ILE A 10 4.99 6.17 31.53
C ILE A 10 5.93 5.20 32.22
N LYS A 11 5.76 3.90 31.99
CA LYS A 11 6.57 2.83 32.63
C LYS A 11 7.00 1.80 31.58
N ARG A 12 7.75 2.26 30.63
CA ARG A 12 8.17 1.46 29.47
C ARG A 12 8.84 0.14 29.85
N GLU A 13 9.72 0.17 30.84
CA GLU A 13 10.47 -1.01 31.30
C GLU A 13 9.61 -2.05 32.02
N LYS A 14 8.42 -1.69 32.46
CA LYS A 14 7.48 -2.57 33.16
C LYS A 14 6.24 -2.92 32.34
N ALA A 15 6.07 -2.30 31.19
CA ALA A 15 4.93 -2.57 30.34
C ALA A 15 5.10 -3.90 29.60
N THR A 16 4.10 -4.76 29.64
CA THR A 16 4.07 -6.05 28.95
C THR A 16 3.32 -5.98 27.63
N SER A 17 2.36 -5.07 27.51
CA SER A 17 1.60 -4.83 26.29
C SER A 17 1.27 -3.35 26.18
N ASN A 18 1.40 -2.77 25.00
CA ASN A 18 1.44 -1.33 24.86
C ASN A 18 0.39 -0.76 23.95
N ILE A 19 -0.01 -1.47 22.94
CA ILE A 19 -0.85 -0.97 21.87
C ILE A 19 -1.93 -2.00 21.59
N CYS A 20 -3.20 -1.57 21.67
CA CYS A 20 -4.35 -2.42 21.41
C CYS A 20 -5.30 -1.81 20.37
N THR A 21 -4.79 -1.00 19.45
CA THR A 21 -5.59 -0.29 18.45
C THR A 21 -5.39 -0.86 17.05
N ALA A 22 -6.33 -0.61 16.13
CA ALA A 22 -6.31 -1.15 14.76
C ALA A 22 -5.02 -0.81 13.98
N GLN A 23 -4.44 0.36 14.22
CA GLN A 23 -3.23 0.82 13.55
C GLN A 23 -1.95 0.10 13.98
N VAL A 24 -1.99 -0.77 14.99
CA VAL A 24 -0.82 -1.55 15.43
C VAL A 24 -0.28 -2.43 14.32
N LEU A 25 -1.13 -3.12 13.58
CA LEU A 25 -0.69 -3.98 12.48
C LEU A 25 0.08 -3.19 11.44
N LEU A 26 -0.45 -2.04 11.02
CA LEU A 26 0.23 -1.19 10.04
C LEU A 26 1.54 -0.61 10.56
N ALA A 27 1.59 -0.24 11.84
CA ALA A 27 2.83 0.23 12.47
C ALA A 27 3.89 -0.87 12.53
N VAL A 28 3.51 -2.12 12.85
CA VAL A 28 4.40 -3.28 12.84
C VAL A 28 4.89 -3.56 11.43
N MET A 29 4.00 -3.56 10.44
CA MET A 29 4.37 -3.76 9.02
C MET A 29 5.36 -2.71 8.56
N ALA A 30 5.13 -1.43 8.86
CA ALA A 30 6.06 -0.34 8.52
C ALA A 30 7.44 -0.53 9.19
N GLY A 31 7.46 -0.93 10.47
CA GLY A 31 8.70 -1.22 11.19
C GLY A 31 9.45 -2.42 10.62
N MET A 32 8.76 -3.50 10.27
CA MET A 32 9.35 -4.68 9.65
C MET A 32 9.82 -4.40 8.21
N TYR A 33 9.09 -3.62 7.44
CA TYR A 33 9.49 -3.17 6.12
C TYR A 33 10.81 -2.38 6.19
N ALA A 34 10.90 -1.41 7.10
CA ALA A 34 12.13 -0.66 7.33
C ALA A 34 13.30 -1.54 7.78
N THR A 35 13.04 -2.55 8.62
CA THR A 35 14.05 -3.49 9.11
C THR A 35 14.55 -4.41 7.98
N TYR A 36 13.66 -4.89 7.14
CA TYR A 36 14.00 -5.80 6.04
C TYR A 36 14.78 -5.10 4.93
N HIS A 37 14.28 -3.96 4.45
CA HIS A 37 14.91 -3.22 3.36
C HIS A 37 16.12 -2.42 3.81
N GLY A 38 16.14 -1.97 5.05
CA GLY A 38 17.19 -1.11 5.59
C GLY A 38 17.31 0.23 4.84
N LYS A 39 18.30 1.00 5.21
CA LYS A 39 18.55 2.32 4.59
C LYS A 39 18.72 2.26 3.08
N ARG A 40 19.57 1.33 2.61
CA ARG A 40 19.87 1.20 1.17
C ARG A 40 18.69 0.73 0.36
N GLY A 41 17.93 -0.26 0.88
CA GLY A 41 16.77 -0.78 0.18
C GLY A 41 15.66 0.25 0.07
N ILE A 42 15.36 0.99 1.14
CA ILE A 42 14.35 2.07 1.10
C ILE A 42 14.77 3.18 0.14
N GLN A 43 16.04 3.58 0.14
CA GLN A 43 16.53 4.57 -0.81
C GLN A 43 16.41 4.07 -2.25
N PHE A 44 16.81 2.84 -2.52
CA PHE A 44 16.67 2.23 -3.86
C PHE A 44 15.21 2.19 -4.33
N ILE A 45 14.28 1.81 -3.44
CA ILE A 45 12.85 1.79 -3.74
C ILE A 45 12.36 3.22 -4.07
N ALA A 46 12.71 4.19 -3.24
CA ALA A 46 12.34 5.59 -3.44
C ALA A 46 12.87 6.14 -4.78
N ASP A 47 14.13 5.90 -5.08
CA ASP A 47 14.77 6.33 -6.33
C ASP A 47 14.10 5.65 -7.54
N SER A 48 13.77 4.37 -7.44
CA SER A 48 13.10 3.62 -8.51
C SER A 48 11.70 4.16 -8.80
N VAL A 49 10.91 4.42 -7.75
CA VAL A 49 9.57 5.00 -7.86
C VAL A 49 9.62 6.39 -8.50
N HIS A 50 10.52 7.25 -8.00
CA HIS A 50 10.67 8.60 -8.54
C HIS A 50 11.13 8.60 -10.00
N LYS A 51 12.07 7.72 -10.35
CA LYS A 51 12.57 7.55 -11.71
C LYS A 51 11.46 7.08 -12.67
N SER A 52 10.63 6.13 -12.25
CA SER A 52 9.46 5.69 -13.01
C SER A 52 8.47 6.83 -13.23
N THR A 53 8.17 7.59 -12.18
CA THR A 53 7.25 8.74 -12.24
C THR A 53 7.78 9.84 -13.15
N THR A 54 9.07 10.18 -13.06
CA THR A 54 9.70 11.18 -13.93
C THR A 54 9.70 10.73 -15.40
N THR A 55 9.91 9.44 -15.64
CA THR A 55 9.86 8.86 -16.99
C THR A 55 8.46 9.02 -17.58
N LEU A 56 7.42 8.67 -16.82
CA LEU A 56 6.03 8.83 -17.27
C LEU A 56 5.68 10.30 -17.49
N ALA A 57 6.03 11.19 -16.55
CA ALA A 57 5.79 12.62 -16.66
C ALA A 57 6.43 13.22 -17.92
N THR A 58 7.69 12.90 -18.18
CA THR A 58 8.43 13.35 -19.37
C THR A 58 7.79 12.84 -20.65
N ALA A 59 7.36 11.58 -20.66
CA ALA A 59 6.73 10.97 -21.82
C ALA A 59 5.37 11.60 -22.13
N LEU A 60 4.51 11.83 -21.13
CA LEU A 60 3.21 12.48 -21.27
C LEU A 60 3.33 13.96 -21.70
N ASN A 61 4.29 14.70 -21.11
CA ASN A 61 4.58 16.05 -21.56
C ASN A 61 5.03 16.08 -23.04
N GLY A 62 5.85 15.12 -23.46
CA GLY A 62 6.26 14.97 -24.86
C GLY A 62 5.14 14.61 -25.82
N LEU A 63 4.02 14.06 -25.33
CA LEU A 63 2.79 13.83 -26.08
C LEU A 63 1.85 15.05 -26.06
N GLY A 64 2.20 16.13 -25.35
CA GLY A 64 1.43 17.37 -25.27
C GLY A 64 0.46 17.46 -24.08
N PHE A 65 0.44 16.48 -23.20
CA PHE A 65 -0.37 16.54 -21.98
C PHE A 65 0.29 17.45 -20.94
N LYS A 66 -0.51 18.36 -20.35
CA LYS A 66 0.00 19.31 -19.35
C LYS A 66 -0.04 18.71 -17.95
N GLN A 67 1.09 18.68 -17.29
CA GLN A 67 1.17 18.37 -15.87
C GLN A 67 0.72 19.58 -15.04
N ALA A 68 -0.16 19.34 -14.05
CA ALA A 68 -0.71 20.40 -13.21
C ALA A 68 0.18 20.71 -12.00
N ASN A 69 0.82 19.70 -11.42
CA ASN A 69 1.73 19.86 -10.28
C ASN A 69 3.19 20.07 -10.77
N SER A 70 3.83 21.13 -10.32
CA SER A 70 5.22 21.47 -10.69
C SER A 70 6.24 20.57 -9.99
N HIS A 71 5.91 20.05 -8.81
CA HIS A 71 6.75 19.15 -8.03
C HIS A 71 6.00 17.88 -7.70
N TYR A 72 6.67 16.76 -7.71
CA TYR A 72 6.11 15.44 -7.44
C TYR A 72 7.19 14.49 -6.93
N PHE A 73 6.78 13.42 -6.31
CA PHE A 73 7.65 12.28 -5.99
C PHE A 73 7.17 11.03 -6.75
N ASP A 74 6.02 10.50 -6.40
CA ASP A 74 5.40 9.29 -6.95
C ASP A 74 4.08 9.56 -7.69
N THR A 75 3.55 10.78 -7.58
CA THR A 75 2.22 11.13 -8.06
C THR A 75 2.27 12.35 -8.96
N ILE A 76 1.78 12.19 -10.18
CA ILE A 76 1.60 13.27 -11.16
C ILE A 76 0.11 13.54 -11.40
N THR A 77 -0.20 14.81 -11.61
CA THR A 77 -1.55 15.26 -11.96
C THR A 77 -1.54 15.80 -13.38
N ILE A 78 -2.36 15.24 -14.24
CA ILE A 78 -2.39 15.56 -15.68
C ILE A 78 -3.72 16.18 -16.03
N LYS A 79 -3.66 17.31 -16.76
CA LYS A 79 -4.85 17.92 -17.36
C LYS A 79 -5.20 17.20 -18.65
N VAL A 80 -6.39 16.60 -18.67
CA VAL A 80 -6.86 15.75 -19.77
C VAL A 80 -8.38 15.58 -19.69
N ASP A 81 -9.06 15.34 -20.78
CA ASP A 81 -10.46 14.89 -20.76
C ASP A 81 -10.53 13.52 -20.05
N ALA A 82 -10.88 13.56 -18.77
CA ALA A 82 -10.90 12.40 -17.90
C ALA A 82 -12.01 11.41 -18.29
N ILE A 83 -13.09 11.87 -18.92
CA ILE A 83 -14.21 11.01 -19.34
C ILE A 83 -13.77 10.11 -20.51
N THR A 84 -13.15 10.71 -21.52
CA THR A 84 -12.61 9.98 -22.67
C THR A 84 -11.49 9.02 -22.25
N LEU A 85 -10.57 9.48 -21.40
CA LEU A 85 -9.48 8.65 -20.89
C LEU A 85 -9.99 7.48 -20.07
N LYS A 86 -10.96 7.69 -19.18
CA LYS A 86 -11.52 6.65 -18.30
C LYS A 86 -12.08 5.48 -19.09
N LYS A 87 -12.85 5.75 -20.14
CA LYS A 87 -13.44 4.71 -20.99
C LYS A 87 -12.36 3.80 -21.59
N THR A 88 -11.34 4.41 -22.20
CA THR A 88 -10.23 3.65 -22.79
C THR A 88 -9.38 2.92 -21.74
N ALA A 89 -9.21 3.54 -20.58
CA ALA A 89 -8.46 2.93 -19.47
C ALA A 89 -9.15 1.68 -18.91
N GLU A 90 -10.47 1.73 -18.73
CA GLU A 90 -11.27 0.58 -18.29
C GLU A 90 -11.18 -0.58 -19.30
N ASP A 91 -11.23 -0.29 -20.61
CA ASP A 91 -11.03 -1.30 -21.67
C ASP A 91 -9.63 -1.94 -21.63
N GLN A 92 -8.63 -1.23 -21.08
CA GLN A 92 -7.26 -1.70 -20.89
C GLN A 92 -7.01 -2.28 -19.49
N ASN A 93 -8.05 -2.43 -18.65
CA ASN A 93 -7.98 -2.86 -17.25
C ASN A 93 -7.09 -1.93 -16.37
N ILE A 94 -7.15 -0.62 -16.64
CA ILE A 94 -6.44 0.41 -15.86
C ILE A 94 -7.48 1.37 -15.27
N ASN A 95 -7.34 1.65 -13.99
CA ASN A 95 -8.10 2.69 -13.31
C ASN A 95 -7.17 3.86 -12.96
N PHE A 96 -7.55 5.07 -13.34
CA PHE A 96 -6.92 6.30 -12.86
C PHE A 96 -7.76 6.95 -11.78
N ASN A 97 -7.12 7.74 -10.92
CA ASN A 97 -7.84 8.58 -9.98
C ASN A 97 -8.34 9.85 -10.70
N ASN A 98 -9.61 9.86 -11.08
CA ASN A 98 -10.25 11.02 -11.71
C ASN A 98 -10.58 12.06 -10.62
N ILE A 99 -9.85 13.18 -10.60
CA ILE A 99 -10.09 14.29 -9.67
C ILE A 99 -11.37 15.03 -10.07
N ASP A 100 -11.48 15.32 -11.36
CA ASP A 100 -12.64 15.93 -12.00
C ASP A 100 -12.71 15.50 -13.49
N ASN A 101 -13.57 16.13 -14.28
CA ASN A 101 -13.74 15.81 -15.70
C ASN A 101 -12.56 16.22 -16.60
N GLU A 102 -11.65 17.05 -16.10
CA GLU A 102 -10.52 17.61 -16.84
C GLU A 102 -9.16 17.25 -16.25
N THR A 103 -9.14 16.43 -15.18
CA THR A 103 -7.93 16.18 -14.42
C THR A 103 -7.88 14.75 -13.87
N VAL A 104 -6.78 14.07 -14.13
CA VAL A 104 -6.50 12.76 -13.53
C VAL A 104 -5.20 12.80 -12.72
N SER A 105 -5.15 12.00 -11.68
CA SER A 105 -3.94 11.76 -10.90
C SER A 105 -3.47 10.32 -11.11
N ILE A 106 -2.16 10.16 -11.28
CA ILE A 106 -1.49 8.87 -11.51
C ILE A 106 -0.41 8.71 -10.45
N SER A 107 -0.55 7.71 -9.60
CA SER A 107 0.43 7.36 -8.57
C SER A 107 1.12 6.05 -8.93
N LEU A 108 2.42 6.03 -8.82
CA LEU A 108 3.26 4.86 -9.09
C LEU A 108 3.88 4.35 -7.80
N ASN A 109 4.14 3.05 -7.76
CA ASN A 109 4.80 2.39 -6.64
C ASN A 109 5.97 1.53 -7.12
N GLU A 110 6.59 0.79 -6.21
CA GLU A 110 7.77 -0.04 -6.47
C GLU A 110 7.52 -1.22 -7.43
N THR A 111 6.26 -1.54 -7.75
CA THR A 111 5.92 -2.62 -8.69
C THR A 111 5.82 -2.14 -10.13
N VAL A 112 5.92 -0.81 -10.36
CA VAL A 112 5.78 -0.20 -11.68
C VAL A 112 7.13 -0.15 -12.40
N GLY A 113 7.22 -0.86 -13.52
CA GLY A 113 8.35 -0.85 -14.43
C GLY A 113 8.01 -0.24 -15.81
N LEU A 114 8.90 -0.41 -16.76
CA LEU A 114 8.72 0.09 -18.14
C LEU A 114 7.49 -0.53 -18.81
N LYS A 115 7.11 -1.75 -18.48
CA LYS A 115 5.92 -2.40 -19.02
C LYS A 115 4.65 -1.65 -18.64
N GLU A 116 4.50 -1.33 -17.37
CA GLU A 116 3.33 -0.61 -16.83
C GLU A 116 3.32 0.83 -17.34
N ILE A 117 4.48 1.52 -17.41
CA ILE A 117 4.60 2.85 -18.01
C ILE A 117 4.13 2.83 -19.47
N ASN A 118 4.57 1.86 -20.26
CA ASN A 118 4.15 1.74 -21.66
C ASN A 118 2.66 1.42 -21.80
N SER A 119 2.08 0.63 -20.90
CA SER A 119 0.63 0.39 -20.86
C SER A 119 -0.15 1.67 -20.57
N ILE A 120 0.32 2.50 -19.64
CA ILE A 120 -0.27 3.81 -19.36
C ILE A 120 -0.17 4.71 -20.60
N LEU A 121 1.00 4.81 -21.23
CA LEU A 121 1.20 5.62 -22.43
C LEU A 121 0.33 5.15 -23.59
N PHE A 122 0.21 3.84 -23.79
CA PHE A 122 -0.68 3.27 -24.79
C PHE A 122 -2.15 3.66 -24.55
N THR A 123 -2.59 3.64 -23.30
CA THR A 123 -3.94 4.11 -22.93
C THR A 123 -4.16 5.55 -23.33
N PHE A 124 -3.22 6.44 -23.03
CA PHE A 124 -3.31 7.86 -23.40
C PHE A 124 -3.28 8.05 -24.92
N THR A 125 -2.36 7.41 -25.63
CA THR A 125 -2.27 7.54 -27.08
C THR A 125 -3.50 6.99 -27.79
N SER A 126 -4.05 5.88 -27.33
CA SER A 126 -5.29 5.29 -27.85
C SER A 126 -6.51 6.17 -27.60
N ALA A 127 -6.66 6.72 -26.39
CA ALA A 127 -7.81 7.55 -26.02
C ALA A 127 -7.90 8.83 -26.88
N PHE A 128 -6.76 9.40 -27.31
CA PHE A 128 -6.69 10.67 -28.01
C PHE A 128 -6.20 10.55 -29.46
N ASN A 129 -6.15 9.35 -30.01
CA ASN A 129 -5.71 9.07 -31.40
C ASN A 129 -4.32 9.66 -31.70
N LEU A 130 -3.39 9.57 -30.75
CA LEU A 130 -2.02 10.03 -30.91
C LEU A 130 -1.12 8.89 -31.43
N PRO A 131 0.03 9.20 -32.04
CA PRO A 131 1.02 8.19 -32.39
C PRO A 131 1.48 7.40 -31.17
N GLU A 132 1.61 6.10 -31.32
CA GLU A 132 2.13 5.24 -30.26
C GLU A 132 3.55 5.68 -29.83
N LYS A 133 3.78 5.70 -28.54
CA LYS A 133 5.07 6.05 -27.94
C LYS A 133 5.54 4.94 -27.02
N LEU A 134 6.66 4.32 -27.36
CA LEU A 134 7.29 3.28 -26.57
C LEU A 134 8.52 3.84 -25.87
N ILE A 135 8.62 3.59 -24.57
CA ILE A 135 9.78 3.92 -23.74
C ILE A 135 10.59 2.64 -23.48
N THR A 136 11.86 2.67 -23.83
CA THR A 136 12.78 1.55 -23.66
C THR A 136 13.78 1.72 -22.52
N ASN A 137 13.94 2.96 -22.04
CA ASN A 137 14.84 3.29 -20.94
C ASN A 137 14.18 4.29 -20.00
N PHE A 138 14.52 4.23 -18.72
CA PHE A 138 14.11 5.23 -17.76
C PHE A 138 14.83 6.56 -17.99
N THR A 139 14.15 7.65 -17.66
CA THR A 139 14.70 9.01 -17.71
C THR A 139 15.58 9.26 -16.49
N GLU A 140 16.79 9.77 -16.71
CA GLU A 140 17.78 10.08 -15.65
C GLU A 140 17.69 11.56 -15.21
N ILE A 141 16.50 12.10 -15.03
CA ILE A 141 16.29 13.47 -14.56
C ILE A 141 15.91 13.43 -13.09
N ASP A 142 16.68 14.13 -12.25
CA ASP A 142 16.31 14.40 -10.87
C ASP A 142 15.38 15.63 -10.84
N SER A 143 14.11 15.40 -10.56
CA SER A 143 13.08 16.45 -10.50
C SER A 143 12.73 16.88 -9.06
N ILE A 144 13.41 16.30 -8.05
CA ILE A 144 13.20 16.69 -6.65
C ILE A 144 13.93 18.00 -6.38
N PRO A 145 13.24 19.05 -5.92
CA PRO A 145 13.89 20.29 -5.54
C PRO A 145 14.94 20.07 -4.43
N ASP A 146 16.08 20.76 -4.50
CA ASP A 146 17.14 20.61 -3.52
C ASP A 146 16.68 20.86 -2.08
N LEU A 147 15.72 21.77 -1.88
CA LEU A 147 15.12 22.04 -0.58
C LEU A 147 14.35 20.84 0.00
N ALA A 148 13.83 19.97 -0.87
CA ALA A 148 13.09 18.76 -0.48
C ALA A 148 14.00 17.52 -0.34
N LYS A 149 15.27 17.61 -0.73
CA LYS A 149 16.22 16.50 -0.59
C LYS A 149 16.65 16.34 0.87
N ARG A 150 16.65 15.10 1.32
CA ARG A 150 17.14 14.77 2.65
C ARG A 150 18.65 14.89 2.73
N ASN A 151 19.13 15.73 3.64
CA ASN A 151 20.57 15.92 3.93
C ASN A 151 21.01 15.25 5.23
N THR A 152 20.09 14.62 5.96
CA THR A 152 20.36 13.97 7.25
C THR A 152 20.39 12.45 7.10
N SER A 153 21.21 11.79 7.90
CA SER A 153 21.20 10.34 8.00
C SER A 153 19.88 9.83 8.58
N PHE A 154 19.52 8.59 8.25
CA PHE A 154 18.32 7.93 8.73
C PHE A 154 18.57 6.41 8.83
N LEU A 155 17.81 5.72 9.69
CA LEU A 155 17.91 4.26 9.91
C LEU A 155 19.34 3.80 10.23
N ASP A 156 20.07 4.58 11.03
CA ASP A 156 21.47 4.29 11.36
C ASP A 156 21.61 3.22 12.47
N ASN A 157 20.51 2.83 13.12
CA ASN A 157 20.54 1.75 14.11
C ASN A 157 20.83 0.42 13.43
N GLU A 158 21.65 -0.41 14.07
CA GLU A 158 22.08 -1.72 13.58
C GLU A 158 20.93 -2.63 13.18
N ILE A 159 19.76 -2.53 13.83
CA ILE A 159 18.57 -3.33 13.55
C ILE A 159 18.11 -3.20 12.09
N PHE A 160 18.29 -2.03 11.48
CA PHE A 160 17.93 -1.77 10.09
C PHE A 160 18.97 -2.26 9.08
N ASN A 161 20.04 -2.89 9.55
CA ASN A 161 21.11 -3.39 8.71
C ASN A 161 21.45 -4.87 8.95
N SER A 162 20.65 -5.57 9.78
CA SER A 162 20.98 -6.91 10.27
C SER A 162 20.06 -8.02 9.78
N PHE A 163 18.86 -7.72 9.22
CA PHE A 163 17.83 -8.72 8.94
C PHE A 163 17.28 -8.57 7.51
N GLN A 164 18.16 -8.63 6.53
CA GLN A 164 17.84 -8.34 5.12
C GLN A 164 17.64 -9.59 4.25
N SER A 165 17.60 -10.76 4.85
CA SER A 165 17.19 -12.00 4.19
C SER A 165 15.93 -12.57 4.82
N GLU A 166 15.17 -13.36 4.04
CA GLU A 166 13.95 -14.00 4.52
C GLU A 166 14.20 -14.80 5.80
N THR A 167 15.24 -15.64 5.81
CA THR A 167 15.58 -16.47 6.96
C THR A 167 15.93 -15.65 8.19
N GLU A 168 16.72 -14.58 8.06
CA GLU A 168 17.09 -13.71 9.16
C GLU A 168 15.88 -12.96 9.70
N MET A 169 15.01 -12.45 8.82
CA MET A 169 13.79 -11.76 9.22
C MET A 169 12.84 -12.71 9.96
N MET A 170 12.63 -13.93 9.48
CA MET A 170 11.79 -14.93 10.18
C MET A 170 12.34 -15.25 11.57
N ARG A 171 13.63 -15.41 11.71
CA ARG A 171 14.28 -15.63 13.01
C ARG A 171 14.18 -14.41 13.91
N TYR A 172 14.26 -13.23 13.36
CA TYR A 172 14.10 -11.98 14.10
C TYR A 172 12.67 -11.82 14.62
N ILE A 173 11.66 -12.04 13.79
CA ILE A 173 10.25 -12.03 14.19
C ILE A 173 10.01 -13.03 15.34
N LYS A 174 10.52 -14.26 15.20
CA LYS A 174 10.39 -15.27 16.27
C LYS A 174 11.10 -14.87 17.56
N ARG A 175 12.23 -14.19 17.47
CA ARG A 175 12.95 -13.66 18.64
C ARG A 175 12.14 -12.57 19.36
N LEU A 176 11.43 -11.71 18.60
CA LEU A 176 10.56 -10.69 19.17
C LEU A 176 9.32 -11.33 19.82
N GLU A 177 8.69 -12.28 19.15
CA GLU A 177 7.55 -13.03 19.69
C GLU A 177 7.86 -13.66 21.04
N ARG A 178 9.06 -14.21 21.22
CA ARG A 178 9.49 -14.84 22.48
C ARG A 178 9.73 -13.87 23.63
N LYS A 179 9.71 -12.57 23.39
CA LYS A 179 9.89 -11.57 24.46
C LYS A 179 8.61 -11.27 25.22
N ASP A 180 7.48 -11.70 24.69
CA ASP A 180 6.16 -11.50 25.27
C ASP A 180 5.33 -12.78 25.12
N LEU A 181 4.09 -12.72 25.54
CA LEU A 181 3.15 -13.84 25.48
C LEU A 181 2.69 -14.07 24.04
N ALA A 182 2.82 -15.30 23.58
CA ALA A 182 2.33 -15.72 22.28
C ALA A 182 1.30 -16.85 22.43
N LEU A 183 0.25 -16.82 21.64
CA LEU A 183 -0.85 -17.78 21.74
C LEU A 183 -0.44 -19.23 21.45
N ASN A 184 0.66 -19.43 20.72
CA ASN A 184 1.20 -20.75 20.41
C ASN A 184 1.92 -21.44 21.60
N HIS A 185 2.16 -20.73 22.69
CA HIS A 185 2.81 -21.28 23.90
C HIS A 185 2.29 -20.68 25.21
N SER A 186 1.15 -20.03 25.21
CA SER A 186 0.51 -19.47 26.39
C SER A 186 -0.93 -19.95 26.53
N MET A 187 -1.43 -20.01 27.75
CA MET A 187 -2.82 -20.37 28.07
C MET A 187 -3.57 -19.15 28.62
N ILE A 188 -3.29 -17.96 28.14
CA ILE A 188 -3.93 -16.74 28.62
C ILE A 188 -5.30 -16.59 27.96
N SER A 189 -6.34 -16.58 28.81
CA SER A 189 -7.67 -16.17 28.41
C SER A 189 -7.76 -14.65 28.56
N LEU A 190 -7.57 -13.94 27.46
CA LEU A 190 -7.71 -12.48 27.41
C LEU A 190 -9.07 -12.08 26.85
N GLY A 191 -9.47 -10.84 27.06
CA GLY A 191 -10.72 -10.30 26.56
C GLY A 191 -10.77 -10.12 25.04
N SER A 192 -11.76 -9.37 24.57
CA SER A 192 -12.08 -9.21 23.15
C SER A 192 -10.95 -8.63 22.29
N CYS A 193 -10.07 -7.81 22.86
CA CYS A 193 -8.91 -7.26 22.18
C CYS A 193 -7.79 -8.26 21.93
N THR A 194 -7.97 -9.50 22.35
CA THR A 194 -6.96 -10.53 22.23
C THR A 194 -6.87 -11.05 20.81
N MET A 195 -5.68 -11.19 20.31
CA MET A 195 -5.41 -11.87 19.04
C MET A 195 -6.00 -13.28 19.05
N LYS A 196 -6.69 -13.63 17.98
CA LYS A 196 -7.18 -14.98 17.73
C LYS A 196 -6.19 -15.70 16.82
N LEU A 197 -5.97 -16.99 17.09
CA LEU A 197 -5.21 -17.83 16.16
C LEU A 197 -6.10 -18.21 15.01
N ASN A 198 -5.63 -17.95 13.80
CA ASN A 198 -6.21 -18.45 12.58
C ASN A 198 -5.34 -19.59 12.05
N ALA A 199 -5.96 -20.61 11.46
CA ALA A 199 -5.21 -21.62 10.75
C ALA A 199 -4.48 -21.00 9.54
N ALA A 200 -3.27 -21.49 9.23
CA ALA A 200 -2.53 -21.01 8.08
C ALA A 200 -3.32 -21.15 6.76
N SER A 201 -4.11 -22.22 6.64
CA SER A 201 -4.99 -22.46 5.49
C SER A 201 -6.11 -21.43 5.34
N GLU A 202 -6.57 -20.83 6.43
CA GLU A 202 -7.57 -19.75 6.40
C GLU A 202 -6.96 -18.42 5.94
N MET A 203 -5.64 -18.25 6.15
CA MET A 203 -4.91 -17.05 5.72
C MET A 203 -4.40 -17.12 4.28
N LEU A 204 -4.29 -18.31 3.68
CA LEU A 204 -3.79 -18.49 2.33
C LEU A 204 -4.55 -17.69 1.25
N PRO A 205 -5.88 -17.59 1.27
CA PRO A 205 -6.61 -16.80 0.29
C PRO A 205 -6.17 -15.32 0.25
N LEU A 206 -5.73 -14.74 1.37
CA LEU A 206 -5.28 -13.34 1.45
C LEU A 206 -4.02 -13.08 0.62
N SER A 207 -3.20 -14.10 0.37
CA SER A 207 -2.01 -14.00 -0.47
C SER A 207 -2.29 -14.20 -1.96
N HIS A 208 -3.50 -14.59 -2.33
CA HIS A 208 -3.89 -14.73 -3.73
C HIS A 208 -4.08 -13.35 -4.37
N ALA A 209 -3.51 -13.13 -5.55
CA ALA A 209 -3.50 -11.83 -6.22
C ALA A 209 -4.90 -11.23 -6.40
N ASN A 210 -5.90 -12.05 -6.71
CA ASN A 210 -7.28 -11.58 -6.89
C ASN A 210 -7.94 -11.09 -5.60
N TRP A 211 -7.38 -11.44 -4.43
CA TRP A 211 -7.84 -10.95 -3.13
C TRP A 211 -6.95 -9.84 -2.58
N GLY A 212 -5.63 -10.01 -2.68
CA GLY A 212 -4.68 -9.10 -2.06
C GLY A 212 -4.41 -7.82 -2.85
N ASN A 213 -4.58 -7.83 -4.17
CA ASN A 213 -4.19 -6.73 -5.04
C ASN A 213 -5.33 -5.80 -5.45
N ILE A 214 -6.51 -5.92 -4.84
CA ILE A 214 -7.62 -5.02 -5.14
C ILE A 214 -7.41 -3.66 -4.46
N HIS A 215 -7.66 -2.58 -5.20
CA HIS A 215 -7.58 -1.23 -4.64
C HIS A 215 -8.82 -0.91 -3.79
N PRO A 216 -8.68 -0.25 -2.62
CA PRO A 216 -9.82 0.05 -1.73
C PRO A 216 -10.92 0.90 -2.38
N PHE A 217 -10.58 1.71 -3.37
CA PHE A 217 -11.51 2.57 -4.12
C PHE A 217 -11.78 2.06 -5.53
N VAL A 218 -11.61 0.76 -5.77
CA VAL A 218 -12.02 0.16 -7.06
C VAL A 218 -13.52 0.37 -7.29
N PRO A 219 -13.96 0.66 -8.54
CA PRO A 219 -15.38 0.74 -8.86
C PRO A 219 -16.13 -0.55 -8.49
N LEU A 220 -17.33 -0.41 -7.94
CA LEU A 220 -18.12 -1.55 -7.44
C LEU A 220 -18.40 -2.61 -8.52
N ASN A 221 -18.62 -2.21 -9.76
CA ASN A 221 -18.79 -3.10 -10.90
C ASN A 221 -17.54 -3.92 -11.26
N GLN A 222 -16.39 -3.58 -10.71
CA GLN A 222 -15.14 -4.32 -10.85
C GLN A 222 -14.82 -5.17 -9.60
N ALA A 223 -15.67 -5.14 -8.58
CA ALA A 223 -15.50 -5.81 -7.29
C ALA A 223 -16.70 -6.69 -6.91
N GLU A 224 -17.43 -7.22 -7.88
CA GLU A 224 -18.65 -8.00 -7.66
C GLU A 224 -18.40 -9.23 -6.76
N GLY A 225 -17.30 -9.95 -6.95
CA GLY A 225 -16.95 -11.08 -6.12
C GLY A 225 -16.73 -10.73 -4.65
N TYR A 226 -16.16 -9.55 -4.34
CA TYR A 226 -16.05 -9.06 -2.98
C TYR A 226 -17.43 -8.75 -2.38
N GLN A 227 -18.31 -8.11 -3.15
CA GLN A 227 -19.68 -7.82 -2.70
C GLN A 227 -20.44 -9.10 -2.41
N GLU A 228 -20.31 -10.11 -3.27
CA GLU A 228 -20.95 -11.42 -3.07
C GLU A 228 -20.50 -12.09 -1.77
N VAL A 229 -19.18 -12.09 -1.49
CA VAL A 229 -18.62 -12.66 -0.25
C VAL A 229 -19.15 -11.93 0.98
N LEU A 230 -19.14 -10.59 0.98
CA LEU A 230 -19.64 -9.80 2.10
C LEU A 230 -21.11 -10.04 2.34
N THR A 231 -21.95 -10.00 1.29
CA THR A 231 -23.40 -10.23 1.39
C THR A 231 -23.70 -11.62 1.93
N LYS A 232 -23.07 -12.64 1.39
CA LYS A 232 -23.29 -14.02 1.86
C LYS A 232 -22.88 -14.23 3.32
N LEU A 233 -21.78 -13.60 3.74
CA LEU A 233 -21.34 -13.70 5.12
C LEU A 233 -22.32 -12.97 6.08
N GLU A 234 -22.83 -11.81 5.70
CA GLU A 234 -23.83 -11.08 6.46
C GLU A 234 -25.14 -11.89 6.60
N GLU A 235 -25.61 -12.52 5.50
CA GLU A 235 -26.77 -13.41 5.50
C GLU A 235 -26.57 -14.60 6.42
N GLN A 236 -25.44 -15.29 6.35
CA GLN A 236 -25.11 -16.43 7.21
C GLN A 236 -25.05 -16.03 8.69
N LEU A 237 -24.47 -14.88 9.00
CA LEU A 237 -24.41 -14.38 10.37
C LEU A 237 -25.79 -14.02 10.90
N ASN A 238 -26.68 -13.44 10.08
CA ASN A 238 -28.06 -13.18 10.44
C ASN A 238 -28.83 -14.47 10.76
N GLU A 239 -28.65 -15.51 9.94
CA GLU A 239 -29.29 -16.82 10.17
C GLU A 239 -28.79 -17.47 11.46
N ILE A 240 -27.47 -17.47 11.70
CA ILE A 240 -26.86 -18.06 12.91
C ILE A 240 -27.28 -17.31 14.18
N THR A 241 -27.36 -16.01 14.14
CA THR A 241 -27.61 -15.18 15.34
C THR A 241 -29.07 -14.83 15.56
N GLY A 242 -29.92 -14.95 14.53
CA GLY A 242 -31.30 -14.51 14.54
C GLY A 242 -31.49 -13.01 14.52
N PHE A 243 -30.45 -12.23 14.23
CA PHE A 243 -30.55 -10.79 14.07
C PHE A 243 -31.15 -10.39 12.71
N ALA A 244 -31.78 -9.22 12.68
CA ALA A 244 -32.38 -8.68 11.47
C ALA A 244 -31.35 -8.15 10.46
N GLY A 245 -30.12 -7.90 10.88
CA GLY A 245 -29.05 -7.39 10.04
C GLY A 245 -27.70 -7.45 10.74
N THR A 246 -26.65 -7.69 9.95
CA THR A 246 -25.23 -7.69 10.36
C THR A 246 -24.48 -6.70 9.50
N SER A 247 -23.53 -6.00 10.08
CA SER A 247 -22.56 -5.18 9.35
C SER A 247 -21.15 -5.69 9.61
N LEU A 248 -20.41 -5.92 8.54
CA LEU A 248 -19.00 -6.37 8.59
C LEU A 248 -17.99 -5.23 8.71
N GLN A 249 -18.45 -4.05 9.10
CA GLN A 249 -17.55 -2.91 9.30
C GLN A 249 -16.60 -3.15 10.48
N PRO A 250 -15.29 -2.89 10.33
CA PRO A 250 -14.35 -2.99 11.44
C PRO A 250 -14.75 -2.01 12.55
N ASN A 251 -14.86 -2.53 13.76
CA ASN A 251 -15.10 -1.71 14.95
C ASN A 251 -13.99 -2.00 15.95
N SER A 252 -13.11 -1.03 16.12
CA SER A 252 -11.92 -0.98 16.99
C SER A 252 -11.33 -2.33 17.41
#